data_844d2f12fd18fc681e325c7791fa9415
#
_entry.id   844d2f12fd18fc681e325c7791fa9415
#
_cell.length_a   1.000
_cell.length_b   1.000
_cell.length_c   1.000
_cell.angle_alpha   90.00
_cell.angle_beta   90.00
_cell.angle_gamma   90.00
#
_symmetry.space_group_name_H-M   'P 1'
#
loop_
_entity.id
_entity.type
_entity.pdbx_description
1 polymer ?
#
loop_
_entity_poly.entity_id
_entity_poly.type
_entity_poly.pdbx_seq_one_letter_code
_entity_poly.pdbx_strand_id
1 'polypeptide(L)'
;MDGLTREERPIVSLGEWLSWREKDITASRIAALFDLHPYLTRDDLARIMHGEGRGTGTIPPNAAMRGGLILEGGFPAAVKLDGKDWDLVKANTYHRLPQHRLGCTPDFWIGDDGLLQAKTTSVEQWEKWHGHPPLAYTLQTLVELLVCGRSWGVLAVMIRGGGYPIHYFDVPRHAAAEGRILAAVAEWWAAWDSGAQIPQAAPSAELVADLDDGSHKDLSGDNELPAILTERASLKATTSAAEKRIKELDYQIKNRMGRAVTGWLPGWNISFRSQQRRETIIPAATIRVLRVRSVTEENDYATE
;
A
#
# COMPACT_ATOMS: atom_id res chain seq x y z
N MET A 1 21.23 -18.57 0.22
CA MET A 1 19.86 -19.13 0.04
C MET A 1 19.13 -18.88 1.35
N ASP A 2 17.94 -18.35 1.28
CA ASP A 2 17.14 -17.85 2.43
C ASP A 2 16.42 -18.96 3.24
N GLY A 3 16.67 -20.23 2.94
CA GLY A 3 16.06 -21.39 3.64
C GLY A 3 14.57 -21.59 3.38
N LEU A 4 13.96 -20.81 2.47
CA LEU A 4 12.54 -20.91 2.15
C LEU A 4 12.27 -22.04 1.15
N THR A 5 11.30 -22.91 1.46
CA THR A 5 10.82 -23.91 0.52
C THR A 5 9.84 -23.25 -0.47
N ARG A 6 10.07 -23.43 -1.77
CA ARG A 6 9.26 -22.90 -2.86
C ARG A 6 8.59 -24.00 -3.64
N GLU A 7 7.32 -23.80 -4.00
CA GLU A 7 6.59 -24.64 -4.93
C GLU A 7 6.19 -23.84 -6.16
N GLU A 8 6.24 -24.48 -7.30
CA GLU A 8 5.83 -23.95 -8.60
C GLU A 8 4.72 -24.82 -9.19
N ARG A 9 3.67 -24.20 -9.68
CA ARG A 9 2.51 -24.89 -10.28
C ARG A 9 2.14 -24.23 -11.60
N PRO A 10 2.41 -24.90 -12.74
CA PRO A 10 1.98 -24.38 -14.04
C PRO A 10 0.47 -24.16 -14.09
N ILE A 11 0.05 -23.01 -14.59
CA ILE A 11 -1.38 -22.65 -14.69
C ILE A 11 -1.95 -23.31 -15.94
N VAL A 12 -2.75 -24.36 -15.76
CA VAL A 12 -3.38 -25.11 -16.84
C VAL A 12 -4.86 -24.73 -17.04
N SER A 13 -5.50 -24.21 -15.98
CA SER A 13 -6.88 -23.72 -16.05
C SER A 13 -7.13 -22.60 -15.05
N LEU A 14 -8.14 -21.75 -15.36
CA LEU A 14 -8.58 -20.68 -14.48
C LEU A 14 -9.11 -21.23 -13.14
N GLY A 15 -9.89 -22.31 -13.18
CA GLY A 15 -10.48 -22.89 -11.96
C GLY A 15 -9.43 -23.43 -11.01
N GLU A 16 -8.41 -24.13 -11.52
CA GLU A 16 -7.31 -24.63 -10.71
C GLU A 16 -6.49 -23.49 -10.11
N TRP A 17 -6.14 -22.48 -10.91
CA TRP A 17 -5.45 -21.29 -10.43
C TRP A 17 -6.22 -20.57 -9.31
N LEU A 18 -7.54 -20.40 -9.44
CA LEU A 18 -8.38 -19.82 -8.40
C LEU A 18 -8.35 -20.65 -7.13
N SER A 19 -8.44 -21.99 -7.22
CA SER A 19 -8.40 -22.90 -6.07
C SER A 19 -7.10 -22.83 -5.27
N TRP A 20 -5.97 -22.52 -5.90
CA TRP A 20 -4.70 -22.29 -5.20
C TRP A 20 -4.70 -20.94 -4.48
N ARG A 21 -5.23 -19.91 -5.14
CA ARG A 21 -5.32 -18.55 -4.56
C ARG A 21 -6.25 -18.45 -3.34
N GLU A 22 -7.17 -19.38 -3.19
CA GLU A 22 -8.04 -19.49 -2.01
C GLU A 22 -7.31 -20.07 -0.78
N LYS A 23 -6.20 -20.75 -0.99
CA LYS A 23 -5.41 -21.39 0.08
C LYS A 23 -4.29 -20.51 0.61
N ASP A 24 -3.97 -19.44 -0.09
CA ASP A 24 -2.82 -18.58 0.19
C ASP A 24 -3.25 -17.11 0.26
N ILE A 25 -2.60 -16.31 1.12
CA ILE A 25 -2.57 -14.87 0.94
C ILE A 25 -1.75 -14.61 -0.33
N THR A 26 -2.30 -13.87 -1.29
CA THR A 26 -1.58 -13.62 -2.54
C THR A 26 -0.86 -12.28 -2.51
N ALA A 27 0.24 -12.14 -3.27
CA ALA A 27 1.00 -10.90 -3.39
C ALA A 27 0.09 -9.69 -3.69
N SER A 28 -0.90 -9.86 -4.57
CA SER A 28 -1.87 -8.80 -4.89
C SER A 28 -2.80 -8.39 -3.74
N ARG A 29 -2.87 -9.16 -2.66
CA ARG A 29 -3.71 -8.89 -1.48
C ARG A 29 -2.88 -8.52 -0.25
N ILE A 30 -1.56 -8.64 -0.31
CA ILE A 30 -0.67 -8.43 0.85
C ILE A 30 -0.84 -7.06 1.50
N ALA A 31 -1.07 -6.03 0.69
CA ALA A 31 -1.25 -4.66 1.17
C ALA A 31 -2.45 -4.49 2.11
N ALA A 32 -3.44 -5.40 2.08
CA ALA A 32 -4.56 -5.39 3.01
C ALA A 32 -4.13 -5.71 4.45
N LEU A 33 -3.04 -6.46 4.64
CA LEU A 33 -2.49 -6.73 5.97
C LEU A 33 -1.87 -5.49 6.64
N PHE A 34 -1.59 -4.46 5.87
CA PHE A 34 -0.93 -3.22 6.30
C PHE A 34 -1.82 -1.98 6.16
N ASP A 35 -3.11 -2.18 5.88
CA ASP A 35 -4.08 -1.11 5.64
C ASP A 35 -3.67 -0.15 4.49
N LEU A 36 -2.95 -0.70 3.52
CA LEU A 36 -2.42 0.01 2.35
C LEU A 36 -3.13 -0.37 1.04
N HIS A 37 -4.00 -1.39 1.07
CA HIS A 37 -4.70 -1.80 -0.15
C HIS A 37 -5.83 -0.83 -0.47
N PRO A 38 -5.92 -0.29 -1.72
CA PRO A 38 -6.89 0.75 -2.07
C PRO A 38 -8.35 0.28 -2.03
N TYR A 39 -8.61 -1.04 -2.02
CA TYR A 39 -9.95 -1.61 -2.16
C TYR A 39 -10.27 -2.76 -1.20
N LEU A 40 -9.29 -3.21 -0.40
CA LEU A 40 -9.43 -4.36 0.50
C LEU A 40 -8.92 -3.99 1.89
N THR A 41 -9.75 -4.30 2.89
CA THR A 41 -9.34 -4.32 4.30
C THR A 41 -8.95 -5.75 4.72
N ARG A 42 -8.43 -5.93 5.92
CA ARG A 42 -8.23 -7.26 6.53
C ARG A 42 -9.54 -8.04 6.67
N ASP A 43 -10.62 -7.36 7.03
CA ASP A 43 -11.94 -7.99 7.16
C ASP A 43 -12.49 -8.42 5.80
N ASP A 44 -12.25 -7.62 4.74
CA ASP A 44 -12.60 -8.03 3.38
C ASP A 44 -11.80 -9.25 2.95
N LEU A 45 -10.51 -9.30 3.27
CA LEU A 45 -9.67 -10.46 3.01
C LEU A 45 -10.22 -11.71 3.72
N ALA A 46 -10.56 -11.60 5.01
CA ALA A 46 -11.15 -12.69 5.77
C ALA A 46 -12.47 -13.17 5.14
N ARG A 47 -13.37 -12.26 4.78
CA ARG A 47 -14.63 -12.60 4.09
C ARG A 47 -14.40 -13.30 2.75
N ILE A 48 -13.44 -12.85 1.98
CA ILE A 48 -13.06 -13.49 0.71
C ILE A 48 -12.56 -14.92 0.95
N MET A 49 -11.73 -15.11 1.98
CA MET A 49 -11.18 -16.43 2.31
C MET A 49 -12.22 -17.38 2.88
N HIS A 50 -13.28 -16.88 3.52
CA HIS A 50 -14.47 -17.68 3.94
C HIS A 50 -15.40 -18.00 2.77
N GLY A 51 -15.12 -17.50 1.56
CA GLY A 51 -16.04 -17.62 0.43
C GLY A 51 -17.27 -16.71 0.54
N GLU A 52 -17.28 -15.81 1.52
CA GLU A 52 -18.36 -14.85 1.71
C GLU A 52 -18.15 -13.64 0.79
N GLY A 53 -19.18 -13.23 0.11
CA GLY A 53 -19.21 -12.00 -0.67
C GLY A 53 -18.35 -11.97 -1.92
N ARG A 54 -19.00 -11.95 -3.04
CA ARG A 54 -18.55 -12.10 -4.41
C ARG A 54 -18.18 -13.54 -4.72
N GLY A 55 -19.22 -14.32 -4.91
CA GLY A 55 -19.24 -15.77 -5.08
C GLY A 55 -17.97 -16.35 -5.70
N THR A 56 -17.70 -17.59 -5.37
CA THR A 56 -16.66 -18.46 -5.93
C THR A 56 -16.62 -18.50 -7.48
N GLY A 57 -17.46 -17.70 -8.14
CA GLY A 57 -17.45 -17.41 -9.55
C GLY A 57 -16.64 -16.14 -9.82
N THR A 58 -15.85 -16.19 -10.83
CA THR A 58 -15.18 -15.09 -11.48
C THR A 58 -16.02 -13.81 -11.38
N ILE A 59 -15.55 -12.82 -10.59
CA ILE A 59 -16.07 -11.46 -10.73
C ILE A 59 -15.82 -11.09 -12.19
N PRO A 60 -16.86 -10.79 -12.98
CA PRO A 60 -16.63 -10.30 -14.33
C PRO A 60 -15.65 -9.12 -14.20
N PRO A 61 -14.52 -9.11 -14.95
CA PRO A 61 -13.58 -8.02 -14.84
C PRO A 61 -14.32 -6.72 -15.10
N ASN A 62 -14.21 -5.77 -14.17
CA ASN A 62 -14.69 -4.42 -14.42
C ASN A 62 -13.91 -3.81 -15.60
N ALA A 63 -14.38 -2.66 -16.12
CA ALA A 63 -13.75 -2.04 -17.28
C ALA A 63 -12.23 -1.78 -17.10
N ALA A 64 -11.80 -1.44 -15.89
CA ALA A 64 -10.39 -1.24 -15.58
C ALA A 64 -9.59 -2.54 -15.62
N MET A 65 -10.11 -3.61 -14.99
CA MET A 65 -9.49 -4.94 -15.00
C MET A 65 -9.41 -5.51 -16.43
N ARG A 66 -10.50 -5.37 -17.19
CA ARG A 66 -10.52 -5.79 -18.61
C ARG A 66 -9.48 -5.03 -19.43
N GLY A 67 -9.36 -3.72 -19.23
CA GLY A 67 -8.35 -2.90 -19.90
C GLY A 67 -6.94 -3.35 -19.54
N GLY A 68 -6.68 -3.67 -18.27
CA GLY A 68 -5.41 -4.22 -17.81
C GLY A 68 -5.04 -5.52 -18.51
N LEU A 69 -5.97 -6.49 -18.54
CA LEU A 69 -5.76 -7.79 -19.20
C LEU A 69 -5.47 -7.65 -20.71
N ILE A 70 -6.17 -6.74 -21.40
CA ILE A 70 -5.95 -6.51 -22.84
C ILE A 70 -4.55 -5.90 -23.08
N LEU A 71 -4.13 -4.95 -22.26
CA LEU A 71 -2.86 -4.23 -22.43
C LEU A 71 -1.66 -5.01 -21.93
N GLU A 72 -1.83 -5.95 -21.02
CA GLU A 72 -0.75 -6.75 -20.45
C GLU A 72 0.09 -7.44 -21.53
N GLY A 73 -0.56 -8.02 -22.54
CA GLY A 73 0.12 -8.63 -23.67
C GLY A 73 0.96 -7.68 -24.52
N GLY A 74 0.73 -6.38 -24.40
CA GLY A 74 1.47 -5.33 -25.11
C GLY A 74 2.78 -4.90 -24.43
N PHE A 75 2.98 -5.22 -23.14
CA PHE A 75 4.18 -4.80 -22.40
C PHE A 75 5.49 -5.22 -23.05
N PRO A 76 5.68 -6.48 -23.53
CA PRO A 76 6.95 -6.87 -24.16
C PRO A 76 7.34 -5.99 -25.36
N ALA A 77 6.35 -5.65 -26.20
CA ALA A 77 6.60 -4.78 -27.34
C ALA A 77 6.87 -3.32 -26.89
N ALA A 78 6.07 -2.80 -25.96
CA ALA A 78 6.21 -1.44 -25.46
C ALA A 78 7.56 -1.21 -24.76
N VAL A 79 8.00 -2.14 -23.92
CA VAL A 79 9.29 -2.11 -23.22
C VAL A 79 10.47 -2.05 -24.21
N LYS A 80 10.39 -2.82 -25.32
CA LYS A 80 11.40 -2.75 -26.39
C LYS A 80 11.38 -1.41 -27.12
N LEU A 81 10.21 -0.81 -27.37
CA LEU A 81 10.07 0.53 -27.96
C LEU A 81 10.68 1.61 -27.06
N ASP A 82 10.61 1.44 -25.74
CA ASP A 82 11.25 2.32 -24.76
C ASP A 82 12.78 2.11 -24.66
N GLY A 83 13.36 1.27 -25.52
CA GLY A 83 14.81 1.04 -25.59
C GLY A 83 15.34 0.19 -24.43
N LYS A 84 14.48 -0.52 -23.70
CA LYS A 84 14.92 -1.48 -22.66
C LYS A 84 15.34 -2.79 -23.31
N ASP A 85 16.55 -3.24 -23.01
CA ASP A 85 17.07 -4.53 -23.48
C ASP A 85 16.65 -5.68 -22.53
N TRP A 86 15.35 -5.76 -22.26
CA TRP A 86 14.77 -6.80 -21.44
C TRP A 86 13.98 -7.79 -22.30
N ASP A 87 14.34 -9.07 -22.23
CA ASP A 87 13.52 -10.11 -22.81
C ASP A 87 12.45 -10.53 -21.80
N LEU A 88 11.23 -10.03 -22.01
CA LEU A 88 10.09 -10.32 -21.14
C LEU A 88 9.43 -11.62 -21.53
N VAL A 89 9.48 -12.59 -20.64
CA VAL A 89 8.79 -13.89 -20.80
C VAL A 89 7.59 -13.93 -19.87
N LYS A 90 6.39 -14.20 -20.39
CA LYS A 90 5.16 -14.32 -19.59
C LYS A 90 5.31 -15.43 -18.54
N ALA A 91 5.05 -15.09 -17.27
CA ALA A 91 5.10 -16.04 -16.17
C ALA A 91 3.74 -16.76 -16.03
N ASN A 92 3.61 -17.94 -16.64
CA ASN A 92 2.39 -18.76 -16.57
C ASN A 92 2.44 -19.79 -15.44
N THR A 93 2.93 -19.41 -14.28
CA THR A 93 3.17 -20.30 -13.15
C THR A 93 2.72 -19.62 -11.86
N TYR A 94 1.98 -20.35 -11.04
CA TYR A 94 1.68 -19.96 -9.66
C TYR A 94 2.83 -20.40 -8.77
N HIS A 95 3.43 -19.46 -8.06
CA HIS A 95 4.51 -19.70 -7.11
C HIS A 95 3.99 -19.55 -5.69
N ARG A 96 4.50 -20.37 -4.76
CA ARG A 96 4.10 -20.26 -3.36
C ARG A 96 5.20 -20.66 -2.38
N LEU A 97 5.07 -20.12 -1.17
CA LEU A 97 5.78 -20.55 0.03
C LEU A 97 4.80 -21.35 0.91
N PRO A 98 4.76 -22.70 0.81
CA PRO A 98 3.75 -23.50 1.50
C PRO A 98 3.72 -23.30 3.01
N GLN A 99 4.89 -23.17 3.63
CA GLN A 99 5.05 -22.98 5.06
C GLN A 99 4.47 -21.65 5.56
N HIS A 100 4.29 -20.67 4.66
CA HIS A 100 3.70 -19.36 4.98
C HIS A 100 2.30 -19.18 4.39
N ARG A 101 1.83 -20.14 3.58
CA ARG A 101 0.55 -19.99 2.83
C ARG A 101 0.50 -18.64 2.12
N LEU A 102 1.60 -18.33 1.42
CA LEU A 102 1.81 -17.08 0.69
C LEU A 102 2.12 -17.43 -0.77
N GLY A 103 1.41 -16.83 -1.72
CA GLY A 103 1.54 -17.17 -3.12
C GLY A 103 1.47 -15.96 -4.05
N CYS A 104 1.93 -16.15 -5.29
CA CYS A 104 1.88 -15.13 -6.32
C CYS A 104 1.82 -15.71 -7.73
N THR A 105 1.48 -14.87 -8.68
CA THR A 105 1.63 -15.09 -10.11
C THR A 105 2.25 -13.83 -10.69
N PRO A 106 3.56 -13.76 -10.90
CA PRO A 106 4.20 -12.62 -11.54
C PRO A 106 3.70 -12.43 -12.97
N ASP A 107 3.77 -11.22 -13.50
CA ASP A 107 3.36 -10.98 -14.87
C ASP A 107 4.42 -11.42 -15.86
N PHE A 108 5.68 -11.05 -15.66
CA PHE A 108 6.77 -11.38 -16.57
C PHE A 108 8.07 -11.68 -15.83
N TRP A 109 8.89 -12.58 -16.42
CA TRP A 109 10.29 -12.74 -16.08
C TRP A 109 11.16 -11.81 -16.90
N ILE A 110 12.28 -11.36 -16.30
CA ILE A 110 13.35 -10.66 -16.98
C ILE A 110 14.62 -11.49 -16.78
N GLY A 111 15.00 -12.23 -17.82
CA GLY A 111 16.11 -13.18 -17.71
C GLY A 111 15.94 -14.20 -16.58
N ASP A 112 17.07 -14.63 -15.99
CA ASP A 112 17.07 -15.70 -15.00
C ASP A 112 16.78 -15.24 -13.58
N ASP A 113 16.89 -13.93 -13.29
CA ASP A 113 16.93 -13.42 -11.91
C ASP A 113 16.04 -12.20 -11.63
N GLY A 114 15.42 -11.65 -12.68
CA GLY A 114 14.52 -10.50 -12.59
C GLY A 114 13.06 -10.85 -12.80
N LEU A 115 12.16 -9.97 -12.36
CA LEU A 115 10.74 -10.00 -12.72
C LEU A 115 10.19 -8.59 -12.98
N LEU A 116 9.12 -8.52 -13.76
CA LEU A 116 8.38 -7.29 -14.00
C LEU A 116 6.92 -7.49 -13.62
N GLN A 117 6.44 -6.63 -12.72
CA GLN A 117 5.03 -6.48 -12.41
C GLN A 117 4.44 -5.36 -13.24
N ALA A 118 3.44 -5.69 -14.06
CA ALA A 118 2.77 -4.75 -14.94
C ALA A 118 1.53 -4.14 -14.28
N LYS A 119 1.38 -2.83 -14.39
CA LYS A 119 0.16 -2.13 -14.00
C LYS A 119 -0.27 -1.18 -15.11
N THR A 120 -1.57 -0.97 -15.22
CA THR A 120 -2.13 0.06 -16.11
C THR A 120 -2.97 1.04 -15.31
N THR A 121 -2.88 2.32 -15.66
CA THR A 121 -3.67 3.37 -15.02
C THR A 121 -4.23 4.35 -16.06
N SER A 122 -5.22 5.17 -15.69
CA SER A 122 -5.64 6.29 -16.52
C SER A 122 -4.75 7.51 -16.30
N VAL A 123 -4.75 8.46 -17.23
CA VAL A 123 -4.07 9.76 -17.08
C VAL A 123 -4.54 10.44 -15.79
N GLU A 124 -5.85 10.55 -15.58
CA GLU A 124 -6.43 11.16 -14.38
C GLU A 124 -5.95 10.51 -13.07
N GLN A 125 -5.86 9.18 -13.04
CA GLN A 125 -5.40 8.48 -11.85
C GLN A 125 -3.88 8.63 -11.65
N TRP A 126 -3.11 8.69 -12.72
CA TRP A 126 -1.68 8.96 -12.66
C TRP A 126 -1.38 10.34 -12.09
N GLU A 127 -2.14 11.36 -12.51
CA GLU A 127 -2.04 12.71 -11.94
C GLU A 127 -2.33 12.72 -10.44
N LYS A 128 -3.36 11.99 -9.99
CA LYS A 128 -3.67 11.83 -8.56
C LYS A 128 -2.56 11.13 -7.77
N TRP A 129 -1.79 10.30 -8.43
CA TRP A 129 -0.63 9.63 -7.81
C TRP A 129 0.62 10.52 -7.80
N HIS A 130 0.56 11.71 -8.40
CA HIS A 130 1.70 12.62 -8.49
C HIS A 130 2.97 11.95 -9.02
N GLY A 131 2.82 11.10 -10.04
CA GLY A 131 3.93 10.38 -10.66
C GLY A 131 4.48 9.19 -9.86
N HIS A 132 3.88 8.84 -8.72
CA HIS A 132 4.32 7.73 -7.88
C HIS A 132 3.18 6.72 -7.66
N PRO A 133 3.35 5.44 -8.03
CA PRO A 133 2.33 4.44 -7.80
C PRO A 133 2.10 4.20 -6.31
N PRO A 134 0.87 3.78 -5.91
CA PRO A 134 0.61 3.40 -4.53
C PRO A 134 1.57 2.33 -4.02
N LEU A 135 2.01 2.45 -2.77
CA LEU A 135 2.93 1.51 -2.11
C LEU A 135 2.42 0.05 -2.16
N ALA A 136 1.11 -0.14 -2.26
CA ALA A 136 0.50 -1.45 -2.46
C ALA A 136 1.08 -2.24 -3.65
N TYR A 137 1.43 -1.56 -4.73
CA TYR A 137 2.00 -2.20 -5.92
C TYR A 137 3.48 -2.54 -5.73
N THR A 138 4.23 -1.70 -5.03
CA THR A 138 5.61 -1.99 -4.63
C THR A 138 5.65 -3.20 -3.70
N LEU A 139 4.74 -3.27 -2.71
CA LEU A 139 4.60 -4.43 -1.82
C LEU A 139 4.23 -5.70 -2.58
N GLN A 140 3.35 -5.62 -3.55
CA GLN A 140 3.02 -6.76 -4.41
C GLN A 140 4.28 -7.28 -5.09
N THR A 141 5.04 -6.40 -5.75
CA THR A 141 6.27 -6.76 -6.46
C THR A 141 7.33 -7.34 -5.50
N LEU A 142 7.49 -6.75 -4.30
CA LEU A 142 8.41 -7.26 -3.29
C LEU A 142 8.04 -8.68 -2.82
N VAL A 143 6.74 -8.95 -2.62
CA VAL A 143 6.26 -10.30 -2.26
C VAL A 143 6.49 -11.29 -3.41
N GLU A 144 6.31 -10.87 -4.65
CA GLU A 144 6.61 -11.70 -5.82
C GLU A 144 8.10 -12.07 -5.88
N LEU A 145 8.99 -11.11 -5.62
CA LEU A 145 10.43 -11.36 -5.49
C LEU A 145 10.74 -12.37 -4.39
N LEU A 146 10.15 -12.19 -3.20
CA LEU A 146 10.33 -13.07 -2.05
C LEU A 146 9.87 -14.50 -2.36
N VAL A 147 8.65 -14.65 -2.89
CA VAL A 147 8.03 -15.95 -3.17
C VAL A 147 8.76 -16.68 -4.31
N CYS A 148 9.14 -15.97 -5.36
CA CYS A 148 9.84 -16.56 -6.51
C CYS A 148 11.35 -16.71 -6.29
N GLY A 149 11.92 -16.12 -5.23
CA GLY A 149 13.36 -16.16 -4.98
C GLY A 149 14.18 -15.34 -5.96
N ARG A 150 13.59 -14.34 -6.61
CA ARG A 150 14.28 -13.44 -7.54
C ARG A 150 14.99 -12.33 -6.77
N SER A 151 16.08 -11.79 -7.31
CA SER A 151 16.92 -10.82 -6.63
C SER A 151 16.51 -9.37 -6.88
N TRP A 152 15.88 -9.08 -7.99
CA TRP A 152 15.44 -7.74 -8.35
C TRP A 152 14.13 -7.75 -9.15
N GLY A 153 13.41 -6.64 -9.12
CA GLY A 153 12.17 -6.50 -9.87
C GLY A 153 11.91 -5.08 -10.33
N VAL A 154 10.99 -4.97 -11.26
CA VAL A 154 10.50 -3.70 -11.79
C VAL A 154 8.98 -3.66 -11.69
N LEU A 155 8.47 -2.59 -11.10
CA LEU A 155 7.08 -2.22 -11.25
C LEU A 155 6.95 -1.31 -12.47
N ALA A 156 6.30 -1.78 -13.52
CA ALA A 156 6.08 -1.02 -14.75
C ALA A 156 4.62 -0.54 -14.82
N VAL A 157 4.43 0.78 -14.90
CA VAL A 157 3.10 1.41 -14.93
C VAL A 157 2.85 2.05 -16.28
N MET A 158 1.96 1.47 -17.08
CA MET A 158 1.54 2.00 -18.36
C MET A 158 0.34 2.94 -18.18
N ILE A 159 0.44 4.15 -18.69
CA ILE A 159 -0.65 5.14 -18.67
C ILE A 159 -1.52 4.96 -19.91
N ARG A 160 -2.80 4.73 -19.72
CA ARG A 160 -3.76 4.54 -20.81
C ARG A 160 -4.14 5.87 -21.44
N GLY A 161 -3.52 6.19 -22.55
CA GLY A 161 -3.69 7.43 -23.30
C GLY A 161 -2.34 8.05 -23.67
N GLY A 162 -2.33 9.06 -24.52
CA GLY A 162 -1.12 9.83 -24.84
C GLY A 162 0.07 9.04 -25.41
N GLY A 163 -0.19 7.93 -26.12
CA GLY A 163 0.88 7.07 -26.64
C GLY A 163 1.28 5.93 -25.73
N TYR A 164 0.58 5.71 -24.63
CA TYR A 164 0.82 4.62 -23.65
C TYR A 164 2.21 4.64 -23.02
N PRO A 165 2.68 5.78 -22.48
CA PRO A 165 3.98 5.84 -21.84
C PRO A 165 4.03 4.89 -20.65
N ILE A 166 5.23 4.29 -20.41
CA ILE A 166 5.47 3.41 -19.26
C ILE A 166 6.48 4.08 -18.33
N HIS A 167 6.14 4.11 -17.05
CA HIS A 167 7.05 4.49 -15.98
C HIS A 167 7.56 3.24 -15.27
N TYR A 168 8.87 3.18 -15.05
CA TYR A 168 9.55 2.03 -14.46
C TYR A 168 10.09 2.39 -13.08
N PHE A 169 9.79 1.55 -12.09
CA PHE A 169 10.23 1.72 -10.70
C PHE A 169 10.98 0.46 -10.28
N ASP A 170 12.23 0.61 -9.92
CA ASP A 170 13.04 -0.49 -9.42
C ASP A 170 12.53 -0.92 -8.03
N VAL A 171 12.42 -2.21 -7.84
CA VAL A 171 12.01 -2.82 -6.57
C VAL A 171 13.08 -3.84 -6.17
N PRO A 172 14.06 -3.42 -5.36
CA PRO A 172 15.05 -4.33 -4.82
C PRO A 172 14.45 -5.23 -3.74
N ARG A 173 15.14 -6.34 -3.44
CA ARG A 173 14.87 -7.13 -2.23
C ARG A 173 15.15 -6.29 -0.99
N HIS A 174 14.33 -6.46 0.04
CA HIS A 174 14.44 -5.71 1.30
C HIS A 174 14.18 -6.61 2.51
N ALA A 175 15.25 -7.13 3.11
CA ALA A 175 15.18 -8.17 4.15
C ALA A 175 14.31 -7.79 5.36
N ALA A 176 14.38 -6.53 5.82
CA ALA A 176 13.58 -6.07 6.96
C ALA A 176 12.09 -6.04 6.60
N ALA A 177 11.72 -5.47 5.44
CA ALA A 177 10.34 -5.45 4.97
C ALA A 177 9.79 -6.85 4.70
N GLU A 178 10.59 -7.74 4.12
CA GLU A 178 10.24 -9.15 3.90
C GLU A 178 9.98 -9.88 5.22
N GLY A 179 10.83 -9.69 6.23
CA GLY A 179 10.64 -10.24 7.57
C GLY A 179 9.33 -9.77 8.21
N ARG A 180 9.00 -8.49 8.06
CA ARG A 180 7.76 -7.91 8.57
C ARG A 180 6.52 -8.43 7.82
N ILE A 181 6.64 -8.62 6.51
CA ILE A 181 5.58 -9.22 5.69
C ILE A 181 5.32 -10.67 6.15
N LEU A 182 6.36 -11.48 6.31
CA LEU A 182 6.22 -12.87 6.76
C LEU A 182 5.63 -12.95 8.17
N ALA A 183 6.01 -12.05 9.08
CA ALA A 183 5.44 -11.97 10.42
C ALA A 183 3.94 -11.63 10.39
N ALA A 184 3.53 -10.63 9.61
CA ALA A 184 2.12 -10.25 9.47
C ALA A 184 1.28 -11.37 8.84
N VAL A 185 1.82 -12.09 7.88
CA VAL A 185 1.19 -13.27 7.27
C VAL A 185 1.02 -14.40 8.30
N ALA A 186 2.05 -14.67 9.11
CA ALA A 186 2.00 -15.70 10.14
C ALA A 186 0.98 -15.36 11.24
N GLU A 187 0.93 -14.10 11.69
CA GLU A 187 -0.05 -13.61 12.67
C GLU A 187 -1.48 -13.75 12.15
N TRP A 188 -1.72 -13.38 10.89
CA TRP A 188 -3.03 -13.48 10.26
C TRP A 188 -3.51 -14.94 10.19
N TRP A 189 -2.64 -15.87 9.74
CA TRP A 189 -2.97 -17.29 9.66
C TRP A 189 -3.15 -17.93 11.03
N ALA A 190 -2.37 -17.53 12.03
CA ALA A 190 -2.56 -18.04 13.41
C ALA A 190 -3.93 -17.65 13.97
N ALA A 191 -4.37 -16.41 13.75
CA ALA A 191 -5.72 -15.98 14.12
C ALA A 191 -6.80 -16.72 13.32
N TRP A 192 -6.62 -16.86 12.02
CA TRP A 192 -7.52 -17.60 11.14
C TRP A 192 -7.71 -19.06 11.59
N ASP A 193 -6.63 -19.80 11.79
CA ASP A 193 -6.65 -21.22 12.12
C ASP A 193 -7.19 -21.48 13.53
N SER A 194 -7.06 -20.53 14.45
CA SER A 194 -7.62 -20.62 15.80
C SER A 194 -9.09 -20.15 15.90
N GLY A 195 -9.65 -19.57 14.84
CA GLY A 195 -10.97 -18.92 14.88
C GLY A 195 -11.02 -17.65 15.73
N ALA A 196 -9.86 -17.08 16.07
CA ALA A 196 -9.77 -15.82 16.81
C ALA A 196 -10.13 -14.61 15.92
N GLN A 197 -10.39 -13.48 16.56
CA GLN A 197 -10.58 -12.24 15.81
C GLN A 197 -9.29 -11.91 15.04
N ILE A 198 -9.44 -11.60 13.74
CA ILE A 198 -8.30 -11.19 12.90
C ILE A 198 -7.67 -9.93 13.50
N PRO A 199 -6.33 -9.91 13.70
CA PRO A 199 -5.65 -8.76 14.28
C PRO A 199 -5.83 -7.52 13.43
N GLN A 200 -5.83 -6.35 14.06
CA GLN A 200 -5.83 -5.07 13.35
C GLN A 200 -4.62 -4.97 12.43
N ALA A 201 -4.71 -4.15 11.39
CA ALA A 201 -3.60 -3.98 10.45
C ALA A 201 -2.31 -3.53 11.17
N ALA A 202 -1.18 -4.09 10.77
CA ALA A 202 0.12 -3.61 11.23
C ALA A 202 0.30 -2.16 10.80
N PRO A 203 0.93 -1.30 11.62
CA PRO A 203 1.14 0.09 11.26
C PRO A 203 1.89 0.23 9.94
N SER A 204 1.27 0.85 8.94
CA SER A 204 1.89 1.10 7.64
C SER A 204 3.16 1.95 7.74
N ALA A 205 3.20 2.85 8.74
CA ALA A 205 4.35 3.70 9.02
C ALA A 205 5.62 2.91 9.37
N GLU A 206 5.50 1.79 10.08
CA GLU A 206 6.64 0.92 10.39
C GLU A 206 7.19 0.24 9.14
N LEU A 207 6.32 -0.26 8.27
CA LEU A 207 6.74 -0.85 7.01
C LEU A 207 7.43 0.16 6.10
N VAL A 208 6.92 1.40 6.05
CA VAL A 208 7.54 2.49 5.30
C VAL A 208 8.90 2.87 5.89
N ALA A 209 9.05 2.82 7.22
CA ALA A 209 10.34 3.06 7.88
C ALA A 209 11.38 1.99 7.53
N ASP A 210 10.97 0.73 7.41
CA ASP A 210 11.87 -0.36 6.99
C ASP A 210 12.36 -0.19 5.54
N LEU A 211 11.64 0.55 4.72
CA LEU A 211 12.04 0.88 3.35
C LEU A 211 12.92 2.14 3.26
N ASP A 212 13.30 2.73 4.41
CA ASP A 212 14.25 3.82 4.47
C ASP A 212 15.66 3.29 4.18
N ASP A 213 16.26 3.76 3.10
CA ASP A 213 17.59 3.36 2.64
C ASP A 213 18.70 4.33 3.10
N GLY A 214 18.34 5.36 3.88
CA GLY A 214 19.25 6.40 4.35
C GLY A 214 19.76 7.34 3.25
N SER A 215 19.23 7.24 2.03
CA SER A 215 19.69 8.08 0.92
C SER A 215 19.19 9.52 1.04
N HIS A 216 19.94 10.43 0.44
CA HIS A 216 19.55 11.82 0.25
C HIS A 216 19.16 12.05 -1.21
N LYS A 217 17.98 12.62 -1.42
CA LYS A 217 17.50 12.96 -2.76
C LYS A 217 17.56 14.47 -2.98
N ASP A 218 18.27 14.89 -4.01
CA ASP A 218 18.19 16.27 -4.50
C ASP A 218 16.85 16.49 -5.21
N LEU A 219 16.05 17.40 -4.67
CA LEU A 219 14.73 17.79 -5.18
C LEU A 219 14.72 19.19 -5.81
N SER A 220 15.90 19.80 -6.02
CA SER A 220 16.02 21.17 -6.56
C SER A 220 15.47 21.31 -7.98
N GLY A 221 15.43 20.22 -8.74
CA GLY A 221 14.87 20.18 -10.10
C GLY A 221 13.37 19.91 -10.17
N ASP A 222 12.69 19.74 -9.04
CA ASP A 222 11.25 19.46 -8.99
C ASP A 222 10.46 20.78 -9.04
N ASN A 223 9.85 21.06 -10.18
CA ASN A 223 9.11 22.30 -10.42
C ASN A 223 7.72 22.35 -9.75
N GLU A 224 7.18 21.21 -9.33
CA GLU A 224 5.85 21.10 -8.71
C GLU A 224 5.91 21.10 -7.19
N LEU A 225 6.97 20.53 -6.61
CA LEU A 225 7.12 20.37 -5.17
C LEU A 225 7.00 21.69 -4.38
N PRO A 226 7.54 22.84 -4.84
CA PRO A 226 7.37 24.12 -4.15
C PRO A 226 5.89 24.53 -4.01
N ALA A 227 5.08 24.32 -5.04
CA ALA A 227 3.65 24.60 -5.00
C ALA A 227 2.92 23.69 -4.01
N ILE A 228 3.23 22.40 -4.02
CA ILE A 228 2.68 21.39 -3.08
C ILE A 228 3.03 21.75 -1.64
N LEU A 229 4.26 22.14 -1.37
CA LEU A 229 4.71 22.54 -0.02
C LEU A 229 4.00 23.82 0.45
N THR A 230 3.80 24.77 -0.45
CA THR A 230 3.07 26.03 -0.16
C THR A 230 1.60 25.76 0.15
N GLU A 231 0.93 24.96 -0.67
CA GLU A 231 -0.45 24.54 -0.43
C GLU A 231 -0.58 23.81 0.91
N ARG A 232 0.32 22.85 1.17
CA ARG A 232 0.35 22.11 2.44
C ARG A 232 0.52 23.04 3.64
N ALA A 233 1.39 24.03 3.55
CA ALA A 233 1.60 25.02 4.62
C ALA A 233 0.34 25.85 4.86
N SER A 234 -0.32 26.30 3.81
CA SER A 234 -1.59 27.05 3.87
C SER A 234 -2.70 26.24 4.52
N LEU A 235 -2.89 24.99 4.08
CA LEU A 235 -3.89 24.09 4.67
C LEU A 235 -3.62 23.81 6.15
N LYS A 236 -2.36 23.61 6.55
CA LYS A 236 -2.00 23.45 7.97
C LYS A 236 -2.32 24.68 8.80
N ALA A 237 -2.03 25.86 8.29
CA ALA A 237 -2.34 27.12 8.98
C ALA A 237 -3.86 27.28 9.16
N THR A 238 -4.64 27.00 8.13
CA THR A 238 -6.11 27.04 8.17
C THR A 238 -6.67 26.04 9.18
N THR A 239 -6.17 24.79 9.17
CA THR A 239 -6.58 23.74 10.12
C THR A 239 -6.26 24.15 11.55
N SER A 240 -5.05 24.65 11.80
CA SER A 240 -4.63 25.10 13.14
C SER A 240 -5.48 26.27 13.64
N ALA A 241 -5.80 27.25 12.78
CA ALA A 241 -6.68 28.35 13.12
C ALA A 241 -8.11 27.86 13.44
N ALA A 242 -8.63 26.93 12.64
CA ALA A 242 -9.94 26.34 12.87
C ALA A 242 -9.99 25.55 14.18
N GLU A 243 -8.98 24.73 14.48
CA GLU A 243 -8.88 23.98 15.75
C GLU A 243 -8.81 24.92 16.97
N LYS A 244 -8.02 25.99 16.85
CA LYS A 244 -7.98 27.03 17.92
C LYS A 244 -9.35 27.63 18.14
N ARG A 245 -10.04 27.95 17.05
CA ARG A 245 -11.39 28.53 17.13
C ARG A 245 -12.42 27.57 17.73
N ILE A 246 -12.36 26.30 17.36
CA ILE A 246 -13.20 25.24 17.95
C ILE A 246 -12.95 25.16 19.47
N LYS A 247 -11.70 25.15 19.94
CA LYS A 247 -11.36 25.12 21.37
C LYS A 247 -11.93 26.31 22.12
N GLU A 248 -11.89 27.52 21.53
CA GLU A 248 -12.49 28.70 22.11
C GLU A 248 -14.03 28.59 22.24
N LEU A 249 -14.68 28.07 21.18
CA LEU A 249 -16.12 27.84 21.19
C LEU A 249 -16.51 26.74 22.18
N ASP A 250 -15.77 25.66 22.24
CA ASP A 250 -15.96 24.61 23.23
C ASP A 250 -15.85 25.12 24.65
N TYR A 251 -14.89 26.00 24.92
CA TYR A 251 -14.76 26.65 26.23
C TYR A 251 -15.99 27.47 26.57
N GLN A 252 -16.52 28.25 25.61
CA GLN A 252 -17.74 29.02 25.81
C GLN A 252 -18.96 28.13 26.05
N ILE A 253 -19.08 27.00 25.36
CA ILE A 253 -20.15 26.03 25.57
C ILE A 253 -20.04 25.40 26.96
N LYS A 254 -18.85 24.94 27.36
CA LYS A 254 -18.58 24.36 28.69
C LYS A 254 -18.94 25.34 29.83
N ASN A 255 -18.59 26.61 29.66
CA ASN A 255 -18.94 27.63 30.63
C ASN A 255 -20.46 27.80 30.77
N ARG A 256 -21.21 27.77 29.67
CA ARG A 256 -22.68 27.82 29.70
C ARG A 256 -23.30 26.57 30.31
N MET A 257 -22.72 25.42 30.08
CA MET A 257 -23.16 24.15 30.68
C MET A 257 -22.95 24.14 32.22
N GLY A 258 -21.89 24.77 32.69
CA GLY A 258 -21.57 24.80 34.12
C GLY A 258 -21.47 23.40 34.70
N ARG A 259 -22.35 23.06 35.66
CA ARG A 259 -22.42 21.72 36.31
C ARG A 259 -23.39 20.75 35.61
N ALA A 260 -24.12 21.19 34.58
CA ALA A 260 -25.11 20.37 33.90
C ALA A 260 -24.41 19.31 33.04
N VAL A 261 -24.91 18.07 33.09
CA VAL A 261 -24.42 16.94 32.28
C VAL A 261 -25.07 16.85 30.90
N THR A 262 -26.24 17.48 30.73
CA THR A 262 -26.95 17.58 29.45
C THR A 262 -27.60 18.95 29.32
N GLY A 263 -27.65 19.46 28.10
CA GLY A 263 -28.36 20.67 27.72
C GLY A 263 -29.04 20.48 26.36
N TRP A 264 -30.11 21.23 26.13
CA TRP A 264 -30.82 21.21 24.86
C TRP A 264 -31.26 22.60 24.45
N LEU A 265 -31.34 22.84 23.18
CA LEU A 265 -31.89 24.00 22.53
C LEU A 265 -32.41 23.58 21.13
N PRO A 266 -33.28 24.38 20.47
CA PRO A 266 -33.79 24.00 19.16
C PRO A 266 -32.69 23.60 18.19
N GLY A 267 -32.75 22.37 17.71
CA GLY A 267 -31.78 21.79 16.79
C GLY A 267 -30.49 21.21 17.39
N TRP A 268 -30.28 21.30 18.74
CA TRP A 268 -29.04 20.84 19.35
C TRP A 268 -29.26 20.12 20.68
N ASN A 269 -28.54 19.02 20.87
CA ASN A 269 -28.39 18.35 22.17
C ASN A 269 -26.93 18.38 22.57
N ILE A 270 -26.64 18.81 23.80
CA ILE A 270 -25.29 18.93 24.35
C ILE A 270 -25.11 17.92 25.47
N SER A 271 -24.03 17.18 25.45
CA SER A 271 -23.64 16.27 26.53
C SER A 271 -22.25 16.63 27.04
N PHE A 272 -22.15 16.90 28.36
CA PHE A 272 -20.89 17.25 29.03
C PHE A 272 -20.72 16.40 30.28
N ARG A 273 -20.39 15.11 30.05
CA ARG A 273 -20.27 14.09 31.11
C ARG A 273 -18.81 13.76 31.39
N SER A 274 -18.52 13.45 32.65
CA SER A 274 -17.23 12.88 33.03
C SER A 274 -17.10 11.48 32.43
N GLN A 275 -15.97 11.17 31.84
CA GLN A 275 -15.65 9.88 31.26
C GLN A 275 -14.30 9.41 31.82
N GLN A 276 -14.29 8.19 32.39
CA GLN A 276 -13.04 7.52 32.74
C GLN A 276 -12.43 6.90 31.47
N ARG A 277 -11.17 7.28 31.17
CA ARG A 277 -10.39 6.61 30.14
C ARG A 277 -9.58 5.48 30.78
N ARG A 278 -9.56 4.33 30.12
CA ARG A 278 -8.62 3.27 30.49
C ARG A 278 -7.20 3.72 30.12
N GLU A 279 -6.24 3.27 30.91
CA GLU A 279 -4.83 3.46 30.60
C GLU A 279 -4.52 2.74 29.27
N THR A 280 -3.92 3.46 28.33
CA THR A 280 -3.49 2.89 27.05
C THR A 280 -1.97 2.91 27.03
N ILE A 281 -1.35 1.73 27.06
CA ILE A 281 0.09 1.57 26.85
C ILE A 281 0.31 1.62 25.35
N ILE A 282 1.02 2.64 24.87
CA ILE A 282 1.46 2.73 23.47
C ILE A 282 2.82 2.03 23.40
N PRO A 283 2.95 0.89 22.69
CA PRO A 283 4.23 0.23 22.49
C PRO A 283 5.24 1.15 21.80
N ALA A 284 6.52 0.97 22.09
CA ALA A 284 7.56 1.65 21.32
C ALA A 284 7.51 1.18 19.86
N ALA A 285 7.52 2.14 18.92
CA ALA A 285 7.51 1.88 17.49
C ALA A 285 8.50 2.80 16.78
N THR A 286 9.16 2.27 15.75
CA THR A 286 9.96 3.09 14.83
C THR A 286 9.05 3.58 13.71
N ILE A 287 8.98 4.89 13.55
CA ILE A 287 8.13 5.52 12.51
C ILE A 287 8.94 6.50 11.67
N ARG A 288 8.66 6.54 10.38
CA ARG A 288 9.21 7.54 9.47
C ARG A 288 8.39 8.82 9.52
N VAL A 289 8.98 9.91 10.03
CA VAL A 289 8.27 11.17 10.27
C VAL A 289 8.60 12.18 9.18
N LEU A 290 7.58 12.63 8.42
CA LEU A 290 7.74 13.73 7.47
C LEU A 290 7.86 15.07 8.24
N ARG A 291 9.02 15.70 8.14
CA ARG A 291 9.27 17.05 8.65
C ARG A 291 9.51 17.99 7.48
N VAL A 292 8.72 19.05 7.42
CA VAL A 292 8.85 20.11 6.41
C VAL A 292 9.08 21.42 7.14
N ARG A 293 10.19 22.09 6.84
CA ARG A 293 10.52 23.41 7.37
C ARG A 293 10.85 24.34 6.22
N SER A 294 10.41 25.59 6.27
CA SER A 294 10.90 26.62 5.37
C SER A 294 12.30 27.06 5.82
N VAL A 295 13.21 27.24 4.88
CA VAL A 295 14.52 27.87 5.12
C VAL A 295 14.37 29.34 4.78
N THR A 296 14.57 30.23 5.75
CA THR A 296 14.78 31.66 5.52
C THR A 296 16.28 31.91 5.41
N GLU A 297 16.70 32.86 4.60
CA GLU A 297 18.11 33.11 4.20
C GLU A 297 19.10 33.36 5.37
N GLU A 298 18.67 33.30 6.62
CA GLU A 298 19.51 33.53 7.80
C GLU A 298 19.92 32.26 8.59
N ASN A 299 19.50 31.07 8.18
CA ASN A 299 19.94 29.84 8.85
C ASN A 299 20.79 28.99 7.93
N ASP A 300 22.09 29.05 8.17
CA ASP A 300 23.14 28.21 7.63
C ASP A 300 22.73 26.75 7.41
N TYR A 301 23.20 26.21 6.31
CA TYR A 301 23.31 24.78 6.08
C TYR A 301 24.21 24.16 7.18
N ALA A 302 23.68 24.00 8.39
CA ALA A 302 24.34 23.26 9.44
C ALA A 302 24.17 21.76 9.10
N THR A 303 25.21 21.25 8.53
CA THR A 303 25.62 19.85 8.56
C THR A 303 25.53 19.31 10.00
N GLU A 304 24.73 18.26 10.15
CA GLU A 304 25.12 17.06 10.96
C GLU A 304 24.16 15.92 10.64
#